data_c803e8c563d9e8d789e46e43e914b866
#
_entry.id   c803e8c563d9e8d789e46e43e914b866
#
_cell.length_a   1.000
_cell.length_b   1.000
_cell.length_c   1.000
_cell.angle_alpha   90.00
_cell.angle_beta   90.00
_cell.angle_gamma   90.00
#
_symmetry.space_group_name_H-M   'P 1'
#
loop_
_entity.id
_entity.type
_entity.pdbx_description
1 polymer ?
#
loop_
_entity_poly.entity_id
_entity_poly.type
_entity_poly.pdbx_seq_one_letter_code
_entity_poly.pdbx_strand_id
1 'polypeptide(L)'
;MRIGILGGTGKEGAGLAQRWALGGHEVIIGSRDAERARAKAAELSVLAGSAAMTGLSNLDAARTASVVVLTLPATGLAATLVPLKEACHGKVVISTVVPLTFGGGRLFTPPPQGSSAEEVQELLGAEARVVAAFHHIAAHELSATEHAIECDLLLCGGDAEAKKTVGELAHTMGLRAVDGGALTNAGPLEGITAVLATINRRYKLKNSGIKITGLPA
;
A
#
# COMPACT_ATOMS: atom_id res chain seq x y z
N MET A 1 9.18 13.12 -1.61
CA MET A 1 9.89 11.85 -1.34
C MET A 1 9.98 11.05 -2.63
N ARG A 2 10.87 10.06 -2.69
CA ARG A 2 10.95 9.10 -3.80
C ARG A 2 10.31 7.78 -3.37
N ILE A 3 9.20 7.41 -4.01
CA ILE A 3 8.33 6.30 -3.61
C ILE A 3 8.43 5.18 -4.65
N GLY A 4 8.86 3.98 -4.24
CA GLY A 4 8.90 2.80 -5.11
C GLY A 4 7.71 1.88 -4.83
N ILE A 5 6.82 1.70 -5.80
CA ILE A 5 5.62 0.86 -5.64
C ILE A 5 5.86 -0.49 -6.32
N LEU A 6 6.14 -1.51 -5.53
CA LEU A 6 6.38 -2.87 -6.01
C LEU A 6 5.06 -3.56 -6.34
N GLY A 7 4.93 -4.07 -7.55
CA GLY A 7 3.63 -4.50 -8.09
C GLY A 7 2.76 -3.34 -8.56
N GLY A 8 3.33 -2.14 -8.75
CA GLY A 8 2.63 -0.88 -9.07
C GLY A 8 1.84 -0.87 -10.38
N THR A 9 1.91 -1.93 -11.19
CA THR A 9 1.09 -2.07 -12.41
C THR A 9 -0.34 -2.54 -12.13
N GLY A 10 -0.66 -2.93 -10.89
CA GLY A 10 -2.00 -3.29 -10.44
C GLY A 10 -2.88 -2.07 -10.16
N LYS A 11 -4.20 -2.28 -9.98
CA LYS A 11 -5.16 -1.18 -9.76
C LYS A 11 -4.85 -0.35 -8.52
N GLU A 12 -4.53 -0.99 -7.40
CA GLU A 12 -4.19 -0.31 -6.15
C GLU A 12 -2.89 0.48 -6.28
N GLY A 13 -1.82 -0.17 -6.78
CA GLY A 13 -0.54 0.50 -7.00
C GLY A 13 -0.61 1.66 -7.97
N ALA A 14 -1.39 1.54 -9.04
CA ALA A 14 -1.62 2.62 -10.00
C ALA A 14 -2.36 3.81 -9.37
N GLY A 15 -3.39 3.55 -8.57
CA GLY A 15 -4.13 4.59 -7.86
C GLY A 15 -3.27 5.34 -6.84
N LEU A 16 -2.49 4.61 -6.03
CA LEU A 16 -1.51 5.20 -5.10
C LEU A 16 -0.48 6.05 -5.84
N ALA A 17 0.05 5.53 -6.97
CA ALA A 17 1.02 6.22 -7.81
C ALA A 17 0.50 7.59 -8.30
N GLN A 18 -0.73 7.62 -8.83
CA GLN A 18 -1.35 8.86 -9.32
C GLN A 18 -1.51 9.88 -8.21
N ARG A 19 -2.07 9.49 -7.05
CA ARG A 19 -2.29 10.41 -5.94
C ARG A 19 -0.99 10.96 -5.37
N TRP A 20 0.04 10.14 -5.19
CA TRP A 20 1.33 10.63 -4.69
C TRP A 20 2.05 11.50 -5.71
N ALA A 21 1.96 11.19 -7.02
CA ALA A 21 2.52 12.05 -8.04
C ALA A 21 1.82 13.43 -8.09
N LEU A 22 0.49 13.47 -7.97
CA LEU A 22 -0.28 14.72 -7.81
C LEU A 22 0.07 15.46 -6.51
N GLY A 23 0.42 14.72 -5.44
CA GLY A 23 0.95 15.26 -4.19
C GLY A 23 2.40 15.74 -4.25
N GLY A 24 3.04 15.75 -5.44
CA GLY A 24 4.39 16.26 -5.64
C GLY A 24 5.52 15.30 -5.30
N HIS A 25 5.24 14.00 -5.22
CA HIS A 25 6.26 12.98 -4.98
C HIS A 25 6.82 12.40 -6.29
N GLU A 26 8.09 12.00 -6.27
CA GLU A 26 8.70 11.21 -7.33
C GLU A 26 8.26 9.75 -7.17
N VAL A 27 7.60 9.18 -8.18
CA VAL A 27 7.03 7.84 -8.12
C VAL A 27 7.71 6.88 -9.08
N ILE A 28 8.09 5.72 -8.58
CA ILE A 28 8.69 4.63 -9.35
C ILE A 28 7.73 3.45 -9.36
N ILE A 29 7.24 3.08 -10.53
CA ILE A 29 6.43 1.88 -10.73
C ILE A 29 7.36 0.68 -10.82
N GLY A 30 7.26 -0.23 -9.86
CA GLY A 30 7.97 -1.49 -9.86
C GLY A 30 7.13 -2.63 -10.44
N SER A 31 7.77 -3.52 -11.22
CA SER A 31 7.16 -4.74 -11.72
C SER A 31 8.22 -5.85 -11.83
N ARG A 32 7.79 -7.12 -11.93
CA ARG A 32 8.68 -8.23 -12.31
C ARG A 32 9.18 -8.08 -13.74
N ASP A 33 8.39 -7.42 -14.59
CA ASP A 33 8.71 -7.06 -15.95
C ASP A 33 8.89 -5.53 -16.03
N ALA A 34 10.12 -5.09 -16.28
CA ALA A 34 10.48 -3.67 -16.33
C ALA A 34 9.84 -2.94 -17.52
N GLU A 35 9.60 -3.62 -18.66
CA GLU A 35 8.91 -3.01 -19.82
C GLU A 35 7.45 -2.69 -19.46
N ARG A 36 6.77 -3.63 -18.80
CA ARG A 36 5.43 -3.41 -18.28
C ARG A 36 5.37 -2.26 -17.28
N ALA A 37 6.41 -2.12 -16.43
CA ALA A 37 6.50 -1.00 -15.50
C ALA A 37 6.65 0.33 -16.25
N ARG A 38 7.53 0.39 -17.28
CA ARG A 38 7.74 1.60 -18.12
C ARG A 38 6.45 2.01 -18.84
N ALA A 39 5.79 1.06 -19.48
CA ALA A 39 4.52 1.31 -20.16
C ALA A 39 3.45 1.87 -19.20
N LYS A 40 3.33 1.29 -17.99
CA LYS A 40 2.39 1.76 -16.97
C LYS A 40 2.77 3.15 -16.44
N ALA A 41 4.05 3.41 -16.20
CA ALA A 41 4.53 4.73 -15.76
C ALA A 41 4.22 5.82 -16.80
N ALA A 42 4.43 5.54 -18.09
CA ALA A 42 4.09 6.47 -19.18
C ALA A 42 2.58 6.75 -19.23
N GLU A 43 1.73 5.70 -19.14
CA GLU A 43 0.27 5.84 -19.09
C GLU A 43 -0.17 6.75 -17.94
N LEU A 44 0.33 6.48 -16.72
CA LEU A 44 -0.06 7.22 -15.51
C LEU A 44 0.48 8.66 -15.51
N SER A 45 1.66 8.92 -16.09
CA SER A 45 2.21 10.27 -16.22
C SER A 45 1.31 11.16 -17.08
N VAL A 46 0.74 10.63 -18.15
CA VAL A 46 -0.22 11.35 -18.99
C VAL A 46 -1.48 11.70 -18.20
N LEU A 47 -2.02 10.75 -17.44
CA LEU A 47 -3.23 10.94 -16.63
C LEU A 47 -3.02 11.95 -15.49
N ALA A 48 -1.83 11.94 -14.88
CA ALA A 48 -1.49 12.88 -13.80
C ALA A 48 -1.08 14.28 -14.29
N GLY A 49 -1.03 14.50 -15.61
CA GLY A 49 -0.87 15.83 -16.20
C GLY A 49 0.48 16.52 -16.02
N SER A 50 1.56 15.83 -15.60
CA SER A 50 2.93 16.38 -15.56
C SER A 50 3.94 15.63 -14.67
N ALA A 51 3.51 14.81 -13.75
CA ALA A 51 4.46 14.14 -12.86
C ALA A 51 5.17 13.03 -13.62
N ALA A 52 6.45 13.18 -13.85
CA ALA A 52 7.28 12.13 -14.45
C ALA A 52 7.35 10.94 -13.50
N MET A 53 6.60 9.90 -13.82
CA MET A 53 6.75 8.61 -13.18
C MET A 53 7.77 7.79 -13.95
N THR A 54 8.56 6.98 -13.26
CA THR A 54 9.50 6.06 -13.88
C THR A 54 9.07 4.62 -13.67
N GLY A 55 9.38 3.74 -14.63
CA GLY A 55 9.12 2.32 -14.53
C GLY A 55 10.41 1.52 -14.46
N LEU A 56 10.55 0.66 -13.45
CA LEU A 56 11.74 -0.15 -13.19
C LEU A 56 11.36 -1.60 -12.84
N SER A 57 12.37 -2.47 -12.73
CA SER A 57 12.19 -3.75 -12.03
C SER A 57 11.83 -3.52 -10.57
N ASN A 58 11.18 -4.49 -9.90
CA ASN A 58 10.90 -4.38 -8.46
C ASN A 58 12.18 -4.13 -7.64
N LEU A 59 13.29 -4.80 -8.01
CA LEU A 59 14.58 -4.65 -7.31
C LEU A 59 15.15 -3.23 -7.48
N ASP A 60 15.16 -2.71 -8.69
CA ASP A 60 15.69 -1.37 -8.96
C ASP A 60 14.78 -0.28 -8.38
N ALA A 61 13.46 -0.48 -8.41
CA ALA A 61 12.51 0.40 -7.73
C ALA A 61 12.77 0.42 -6.21
N ALA A 62 12.95 -0.75 -5.59
CA ALA A 62 13.26 -0.83 -4.16
C ALA A 62 14.60 -0.18 -3.82
N ARG A 63 15.65 -0.37 -4.64
CA ARG A 63 16.97 0.25 -4.43
C ARG A 63 16.93 1.77 -4.51
N THR A 64 16.22 2.29 -5.50
CA THR A 64 16.18 3.72 -5.83
C THR A 64 15.29 4.52 -4.87
N ALA A 65 14.24 3.90 -4.35
CA ALA A 65 13.25 4.55 -3.49
C ALA A 65 13.78 4.87 -2.08
N SER A 66 13.26 5.94 -1.47
CA SER A 66 13.40 6.21 -0.03
C SER A 66 12.29 5.54 0.80
N VAL A 67 11.11 5.34 0.19
CA VAL A 67 9.98 4.61 0.77
C VAL A 67 9.57 3.53 -0.22
N VAL A 68 9.37 2.31 0.25
CA VAL A 68 8.93 1.15 -0.56
C VAL A 68 7.48 0.82 -0.22
N VAL A 69 6.65 0.62 -1.23
CA VAL A 69 5.24 0.25 -1.07
C VAL A 69 5.00 -1.10 -1.73
N LEU A 70 4.39 -2.01 -1.00
CA LEU A 70 4.12 -3.37 -1.47
C LEU A 70 2.65 -3.50 -1.85
N THR A 71 2.35 -3.46 -3.15
CA THR A 71 1.03 -3.76 -3.72
C THR A 71 1.06 -5.12 -4.42
N LEU A 72 1.56 -6.11 -3.70
CA LEU A 72 1.79 -7.47 -4.17
C LEU A 72 0.64 -8.40 -3.75
N PRO A 73 0.37 -9.47 -4.51
CA PRO A 73 -0.53 -10.52 -4.01
C PRO A 73 0.12 -11.23 -2.81
N ALA A 74 -0.71 -11.62 -1.82
CA ALA A 74 -0.23 -12.37 -0.65
C ALA A 74 0.41 -13.71 -1.04
N THR A 75 -0.09 -14.34 -2.11
CA THR A 75 0.52 -15.57 -2.64
C THR A 75 1.87 -15.30 -3.29
N GLY A 76 2.91 -16.01 -2.86
CA GLY A 76 4.27 -15.85 -3.39
C GLY A 76 5.04 -14.64 -2.85
N LEU A 77 4.60 -14.09 -1.72
CA LEU A 77 5.21 -12.93 -1.08
C LEU A 77 6.69 -13.18 -0.78
N ALA A 78 7.04 -14.31 -0.17
CA ALA A 78 8.41 -14.69 0.14
C ALA A 78 9.31 -14.74 -1.10
N ALA A 79 8.85 -15.37 -2.19
CA ALA A 79 9.62 -15.46 -3.43
C ALA A 79 9.94 -14.07 -4.03
N THR A 80 9.07 -13.09 -3.79
CA THR A 80 9.27 -11.72 -4.24
C THR A 80 10.14 -10.92 -3.29
N LEU A 81 9.96 -11.04 -1.97
CA LEU A 81 10.61 -10.17 -0.98
C LEU A 81 12.00 -10.63 -0.54
N VAL A 82 12.27 -11.94 -0.48
CA VAL A 82 13.60 -12.43 -0.06
C VAL A 82 14.73 -11.83 -0.90
N PRO A 83 14.65 -11.75 -2.25
CA PRO A 83 15.67 -11.08 -3.06
C PRO A 83 15.77 -9.56 -2.87
N LEU A 84 14.76 -8.94 -2.24
CA LEU A 84 14.67 -7.49 -2.05
C LEU A 84 15.12 -7.03 -0.65
N LYS A 85 15.47 -7.97 0.24
CA LYS A 85 15.79 -7.70 1.64
C LYS A 85 16.84 -6.58 1.78
N GLU A 86 17.97 -6.71 1.11
CA GLU A 86 19.05 -5.71 1.15
C GLU A 86 18.61 -4.34 0.56
N ALA A 87 17.76 -4.35 -0.46
CA ALA A 87 17.23 -3.13 -1.06
C ALA A 87 16.25 -2.38 -0.15
N CYS A 88 15.64 -3.07 0.82
CA CYS A 88 14.71 -2.53 1.81
C CYS A 88 15.39 -2.16 3.15
N HIS A 89 16.68 -2.47 3.32
CA HIS A 89 17.42 -2.18 4.55
C HIS A 89 17.36 -0.69 4.91
N GLY A 90 17.02 -0.38 6.15
CA GLY A 90 16.91 0.97 6.69
C GLY A 90 15.73 1.80 6.16
N LYS A 91 14.87 1.22 5.30
CA LYS A 91 13.77 1.96 4.65
C LYS A 91 12.44 1.75 5.36
N VAL A 92 11.55 2.72 5.16
CA VAL A 92 10.13 2.56 5.45
C VAL A 92 9.52 1.67 4.37
N VAL A 93 8.85 0.60 4.79
CA VAL A 93 8.17 -0.34 3.90
C VAL A 93 6.68 -0.36 4.24
N ILE A 94 5.85 0.13 3.34
CA ILE A 94 4.39 0.14 3.49
C ILE A 94 3.84 -1.16 2.92
N SER A 95 3.21 -1.97 3.77
CA SER A 95 2.49 -3.17 3.34
C SER A 95 1.01 -2.85 3.15
N THR A 96 0.51 -3.02 1.93
CA THR A 96 -0.92 -2.97 1.61
C THR A 96 -1.48 -4.38 1.41
N VAL A 97 -0.68 -5.41 1.66
CA VAL A 97 -0.98 -6.80 1.35
C VAL A 97 -2.08 -7.34 2.28
N VAL A 98 -3.10 -7.96 1.69
CA VAL A 98 -4.16 -8.66 2.42
C VAL A 98 -4.40 -10.05 1.81
N PRO A 99 -4.40 -11.14 2.61
CA PRO A 99 -4.61 -12.49 2.11
C PRO A 99 -6.12 -12.78 1.94
N LEU A 100 -6.73 -12.20 0.90
CA LEU A 100 -8.13 -12.43 0.57
C LEU A 100 -8.29 -13.62 -0.37
N THR A 101 -9.25 -14.50 -0.06
CA THR A 101 -9.64 -15.64 -0.90
C THR A 101 -11.10 -15.52 -1.30
N PHE A 102 -11.34 -15.27 -2.59
CA PHE A 102 -12.69 -15.20 -3.16
C PHE A 102 -13.11 -16.56 -3.70
N GLY A 103 -14.40 -16.89 -3.62
CA GLY A 103 -14.94 -18.13 -4.23
C GLY A 103 -15.50 -19.15 -3.24
N GLY A 104 -15.59 -18.84 -1.98
CA GLY A 104 -16.23 -19.66 -0.94
C GLY A 104 -15.47 -19.74 0.37
N GLY A 105 -16.16 -20.02 1.46
CA GLY A 105 -15.57 -20.14 2.79
C GLY A 105 -15.17 -18.81 3.43
N ARG A 106 -14.04 -18.82 4.12
CA ARG A 106 -13.51 -17.66 4.82
C ARG A 106 -12.81 -16.72 3.85
N LEU A 107 -13.25 -15.47 3.78
CA LEU A 107 -12.68 -14.46 2.87
C LEU A 107 -11.28 -13.98 3.30
N PHE A 108 -11.03 -13.88 4.61
CA PHE A 108 -9.75 -13.49 5.18
C PHE A 108 -9.21 -14.63 6.06
N THR A 109 -7.97 -15.04 5.81
CA THR A 109 -7.24 -16.00 6.66
C THR A 109 -5.84 -15.45 6.84
N PRO A 110 -5.48 -15.01 8.06
CA PRO A 110 -4.14 -14.50 8.32
C PRO A 110 -3.10 -15.61 8.14
N PRO A 111 -1.86 -15.24 7.74
CA PRO A 111 -0.74 -16.18 7.72
C PRO A 111 -0.35 -16.58 9.16
N PRO A 112 0.54 -17.58 9.34
CA PRO A 112 0.99 -18.02 10.67
C PRO A 112 1.60 -16.91 11.53
N GLN A 113 2.16 -15.88 10.92
CA GLN A 113 2.72 -14.70 11.59
C GLN A 113 1.67 -13.79 12.23
N GLY A 114 0.38 -13.98 11.93
CA GLY A 114 -0.72 -13.16 12.43
C GLY A 114 -1.24 -12.13 11.43
N SER A 115 -0.38 -11.61 10.57
CA SER A 115 -0.71 -10.66 9.50
C SER A 115 0.28 -10.75 8.35
N SER A 116 -0.12 -10.32 7.16
CA SER A 116 0.81 -10.18 6.02
C SER A 116 1.90 -9.16 6.31
N ALA A 117 1.61 -8.12 7.08
CA ALA A 117 2.60 -7.13 7.45
C ALA A 117 3.67 -7.69 8.40
N GLU A 118 3.29 -8.57 9.34
CA GLU A 118 4.24 -9.29 10.19
C GLU A 118 5.07 -10.30 9.38
N GLU A 119 4.47 -11.00 8.41
CA GLU A 119 5.19 -11.85 7.46
C GLU A 119 6.20 -11.04 6.64
N VAL A 120 5.83 -9.85 6.14
CA VAL A 120 6.74 -8.92 5.45
C VAL A 120 7.90 -8.52 6.36
N GLN A 121 7.63 -8.18 7.62
CA GLN A 121 8.66 -7.81 8.60
C GLN A 121 9.64 -8.96 8.84
N GLU A 122 9.15 -10.19 8.97
CA GLU A 122 9.99 -11.39 9.14
C GLU A 122 10.88 -11.62 7.91
N LEU A 123 10.31 -11.55 6.70
CA LEU A 123 11.03 -11.78 5.44
C LEU A 123 12.12 -10.73 5.17
N LEU A 124 11.84 -9.47 5.46
CA LEU A 124 12.78 -8.36 5.24
C LEU A 124 13.79 -8.19 6.39
N GLY A 125 13.48 -8.71 7.58
CA GLY A 125 14.32 -8.59 8.76
C GLY A 125 14.12 -7.28 9.53
N ALA A 126 14.80 -7.16 10.69
CA ALA A 126 14.60 -6.08 11.65
C ALA A 126 14.98 -4.68 11.13
N GLU A 127 15.84 -4.61 10.14
CA GLU A 127 16.31 -3.33 9.58
C GLU A 127 15.26 -2.65 8.67
N ALA A 128 14.30 -3.39 8.13
CA ALA A 128 13.18 -2.80 7.43
C ALA A 128 12.14 -2.29 8.43
N ARG A 129 11.64 -1.07 8.25
CA ARG A 129 10.64 -0.46 9.13
C ARG A 129 9.25 -0.61 8.50
N VAL A 130 8.58 -1.73 8.80
CA VAL A 130 7.31 -2.08 8.19
C VAL A 130 6.15 -1.35 8.84
N VAL A 131 5.26 -0.78 8.01
CA VAL A 131 3.99 -0.18 8.40
C VAL A 131 2.87 -0.80 7.56
N ALA A 132 1.87 -1.37 8.19
CA ALA A 132 0.63 -1.83 7.57
C ALA A 132 -0.28 -0.63 7.33
N ALA A 133 -0.65 -0.35 6.09
CA ALA A 133 -1.49 0.80 5.73
C ALA A 133 -2.12 0.65 4.34
N PHE A 134 -3.12 1.46 4.02
CA PHE A 134 -3.83 1.57 2.74
C PHE A 134 -4.72 0.39 2.31
N HIS A 135 -4.53 -0.80 2.82
CA HIS A 135 -5.23 -2.02 2.40
C HIS A 135 -6.77 -1.97 2.54
N HIS A 136 -7.32 -1.10 3.38
CA HIS A 136 -8.77 -0.89 3.52
C HIS A 136 -9.32 0.25 2.66
N ILE A 137 -8.48 0.94 1.86
CA ILE A 137 -8.90 1.97 0.92
C ILE A 137 -9.18 1.32 -0.43
N ALA A 138 -10.38 1.51 -0.96
CA ALA A 138 -10.76 0.90 -2.22
C ALA A 138 -9.90 1.43 -3.38
N ALA A 139 -9.34 0.54 -4.20
CA ALA A 139 -8.55 0.90 -5.37
C ALA A 139 -9.31 1.84 -6.34
N HIS A 140 -10.65 1.76 -6.36
CA HIS A 140 -11.49 2.67 -7.12
C HIS A 140 -11.39 4.11 -6.61
N GLU A 141 -11.41 4.32 -5.28
CA GLU A 141 -11.22 5.64 -4.67
C GLU A 141 -9.83 6.20 -4.91
N LEU A 142 -8.79 5.34 -4.86
CA LEU A 142 -7.43 5.77 -5.16
C LEU A 142 -7.28 6.28 -6.59
N SER A 143 -7.99 5.67 -7.56
CA SER A 143 -7.90 6.05 -8.98
C SER A 143 -8.81 7.23 -9.36
N ALA A 144 -9.83 7.55 -8.58
CA ALA A 144 -10.74 8.69 -8.79
C ALA A 144 -10.12 9.97 -8.22
N THR A 145 -9.08 10.48 -8.88
CA THR A 145 -8.24 11.57 -8.35
C THR A 145 -8.93 12.93 -8.30
N GLU A 146 -10.05 13.09 -8.99
CA GLU A 146 -10.92 14.28 -8.99
C GLU A 146 -11.73 14.45 -7.70
N HIS A 147 -11.83 13.42 -6.87
CA HIS A 147 -12.59 13.44 -5.63
C HIS A 147 -11.69 13.25 -4.41
N ALA A 148 -12.07 13.88 -3.29
CA ALA A 148 -11.48 13.57 -1.99
C ALA A 148 -11.89 12.16 -1.55
N ILE A 149 -10.97 11.44 -0.90
CA ILE A 149 -11.26 10.14 -0.30
C ILE A 149 -11.94 10.36 1.05
N GLU A 150 -13.17 9.94 1.20
CA GLU A 150 -13.97 10.16 2.41
C GLU A 150 -13.79 9.06 3.47
N CYS A 151 -12.58 8.69 3.79
CA CYS A 151 -12.27 7.75 4.88
C CYS A 151 -11.00 8.16 5.61
N ASP A 152 -10.73 7.53 6.77
CA ASP A 152 -9.45 7.65 7.45
C ASP A 152 -8.49 6.58 6.94
N LEU A 153 -7.19 6.89 6.96
CA LEU A 153 -6.16 5.88 6.82
C LEU A 153 -5.80 5.32 8.19
N LEU A 154 -6.16 4.08 8.45
CA LEU A 154 -5.68 3.37 9.62
C LEU A 154 -4.31 2.75 9.31
N LEU A 155 -3.36 2.89 10.22
CA LEU A 155 -2.02 2.34 10.07
C LEU A 155 -1.51 1.71 11.37
N CYS A 156 -0.66 0.69 11.24
CA CYS A 156 0.01 0.02 12.37
C CYS A 156 1.48 -0.19 12.04
N GLY A 157 2.36 -0.02 13.02
CA GLY A 157 3.80 -0.23 12.83
C GLY A 157 4.57 -0.16 14.13
N GLY A 158 5.75 -0.77 14.17
CA GLY A 158 6.61 -0.78 15.35
C GLY A 158 7.49 0.47 15.51
N ASP A 159 7.74 1.21 14.42
CA ASP A 159 8.61 2.39 14.38
C ASP A 159 7.78 3.67 14.27
N ALA A 160 7.93 4.59 15.23
CA ALA A 160 7.14 5.82 15.28
C ALA A 160 7.44 6.78 14.11
N GLU A 161 8.71 6.90 13.70
CA GLU A 161 9.09 7.77 12.59
C GLU A 161 8.63 7.20 11.24
N ALA A 162 8.62 5.87 11.09
CA ALA A 162 8.03 5.24 9.92
C ALA A 162 6.52 5.49 9.83
N LYS A 163 5.78 5.37 10.94
CA LYS A 163 4.35 5.70 11.00
C LYS A 163 4.09 7.17 10.66
N LYS A 164 4.92 8.08 11.18
CA LYS A 164 4.84 9.51 10.86
C LYS A 164 5.06 9.75 9.36
N THR A 165 6.09 9.12 8.76
CA THR A 165 6.34 9.21 7.31
C THR A 165 5.13 8.75 6.50
N VAL A 166 4.47 7.65 6.90
CA VAL A 166 3.26 7.16 6.24
C VAL A 166 2.08 8.12 6.42
N GLY A 167 1.96 8.73 7.61
CA GLY A 167 0.96 9.77 7.89
C GLY A 167 1.14 11.01 7.00
N GLU A 168 2.38 11.46 6.80
CA GLU A 168 2.69 12.56 5.88
C GLU A 168 2.31 12.23 4.43
N LEU A 169 2.61 10.99 3.99
CA LEU A 169 2.20 10.51 2.66
C LEU A 169 0.67 10.43 2.50
N ALA A 170 -0.04 10.04 3.55
CA ALA A 170 -1.50 10.04 3.57
C ALA A 170 -2.06 11.47 3.47
N HIS A 171 -1.47 12.39 4.20
CA HIS A 171 -1.88 13.80 4.18
C HIS A 171 -1.77 14.42 2.80
N THR A 172 -0.73 14.09 2.01
CA THR A 172 -0.59 14.58 0.62
C THR A 172 -1.70 14.07 -0.32
N MET A 173 -2.45 13.04 0.08
CA MET A 173 -3.64 12.54 -0.60
C MET A 173 -4.95 13.09 -0.01
N GLY A 174 -4.88 13.97 0.99
CA GLY A 174 -6.04 14.48 1.73
C GLY A 174 -6.62 13.51 2.75
N LEU A 175 -5.90 12.44 3.13
CA LEU A 175 -6.33 11.47 4.12
C LEU A 175 -5.88 11.85 5.53
N ARG A 176 -6.78 11.70 6.52
CA ARG A 176 -6.40 11.72 7.93
C ARG A 176 -5.84 10.35 8.31
N ALA A 177 -4.59 10.33 8.78
CA ALA A 177 -3.95 9.13 9.29
C ALA A 177 -4.29 8.91 10.77
N VAL A 178 -4.66 7.69 11.12
CA VAL A 178 -4.98 7.27 12.49
C VAL A 178 -4.07 6.12 12.89
N ASP A 179 -3.26 6.36 13.90
CA ASP A 179 -2.31 5.37 14.43
C ASP A 179 -3.04 4.28 15.22
N GLY A 180 -3.07 3.07 14.69
CA GLY A 180 -3.65 1.87 15.29
C GLY A 180 -2.67 1.09 16.19
N GLY A 181 -1.48 1.65 16.49
CA GLY A 181 -0.52 1.06 17.41
C GLY A 181 0.56 0.19 16.77
N ALA A 182 0.95 -0.87 17.47
CA ALA A 182 2.03 -1.77 17.06
C ALA A 182 1.69 -2.58 15.80
N LEU A 183 2.71 -3.13 15.13
CA LEU A 183 2.54 -3.95 13.93
C LEU A 183 1.68 -5.20 14.17
N THR A 184 1.67 -5.73 15.40
CA THR A 184 0.80 -6.83 15.84
C THR A 184 -0.70 -6.55 15.71
N ASN A 185 -1.09 -5.28 15.55
CA ASN A 185 -2.48 -4.89 15.27
C ASN A 185 -2.81 -4.92 13.76
N ALA A 186 -1.87 -5.29 12.90
CA ALA A 186 -2.10 -5.36 11.46
C ALA A 186 -3.12 -6.44 11.07
N GLY A 187 -3.16 -7.58 11.76
CA GLY A 187 -4.09 -8.67 11.44
C GLY A 187 -5.56 -8.25 11.49
N PRO A 188 -6.07 -7.67 12.58
CA PRO A 188 -7.40 -7.05 12.62
C PRO A 188 -7.61 -5.99 11.54
N LEU A 189 -6.60 -5.16 11.27
CA LEU A 189 -6.66 -4.10 10.28
C LEU A 189 -6.77 -4.64 8.84
N GLU A 190 -6.01 -5.67 8.50
CA GLU A 190 -6.15 -6.43 7.25
C GLU A 190 -7.54 -7.10 7.14
N GLY A 191 -8.03 -7.67 8.24
CA GLY A 191 -9.35 -8.31 8.32
C GLY A 191 -10.52 -7.38 8.01
N ILE A 192 -10.41 -6.09 8.33
CA ILE A 192 -11.41 -5.06 7.97
C ILE A 192 -11.63 -5.02 6.45
N THR A 193 -10.59 -5.23 5.64
CA THR A 193 -10.73 -5.27 4.17
C THR A 193 -11.73 -6.33 3.70
N ALA A 194 -11.77 -7.50 4.36
CA ALA A 194 -12.76 -8.53 4.05
C ALA A 194 -14.19 -8.10 4.40
N VAL A 195 -14.35 -7.37 5.50
CA VAL A 195 -15.65 -6.81 5.90
C VAL A 195 -16.11 -5.78 4.87
N LEU A 196 -15.24 -4.83 4.48
CA LEU A 196 -15.55 -3.82 3.46
C LEU A 196 -15.86 -4.44 2.09
N ALA A 197 -15.09 -5.45 1.68
CA ALA A 197 -15.36 -6.20 0.45
C ALA A 197 -16.76 -6.88 0.49
N THR A 198 -17.16 -7.40 1.65
CA THR A 198 -18.48 -8.00 1.86
C THR A 198 -19.58 -6.93 1.81
N ILE A 199 -19.38 -5.78 2.43
CA ILE A 199 -20.31 -4.63 2.40
C ILE A 199 -20.46 -4.16 0.95
N ASN A 200 -19.37 -3.93 0.23
CA ASN A 200 -19.39 -3.52 -1.17
C ASN A 200 -20.20 -4.47 -2.04
N ARG A 201 -20.00 -5.78 -1.87
CA ARG A 201 -20.78 -6.79 -2.62
C ARG A 201 -22.26 -6.78 -2.23
N ARG A 202 -22.58 -6.73 -0.94
CA ARG A 202 -23.95 -6.81 -0.43
C ARG A 202 -24.79 -5.61 -0.81
N TYR A 203 -24.20 -4.41 -0.71
CA TYR A 203 -24.90 -3.15 -0.97
C TYR A 203 -24.62 -2.58 -2.36
N LYS A 204 -23.92 -3.33 -3.23
CA LYS A 204 -23.54 -2.93 -4.60
C LYS A 204 -22.76 -1.61 -4.63
N LEU A 205 -21.89 -1.42 -3.63
CA LEU A 205 -20.96 -0.29 -3.54
C LEU A 205 -19.60 -0.66 -4.15
N LYS A 206 -18.76 0.35 -4.37
CA LYS A 206 -17.37 0.18 -4.85
C LYS A 206 -16.34 0.81 -3.92
N ASN A 207 -16.79 1.59 -2.94
CA ASN A 207 -15.97 2.56 -2.22
C ASN A 207 -16.30 2.67 -0.73
N SER A 208 -16.81 1.59 -0.10
CA SER A 208 -16.98 1.63 1.36
C SER A 208 -15.66 1.89 2.06
N GLY A 209 -15.67 2.80 3.02
CA GLY A 209 -14.52 3.21 3.82
C GLY A 209 -14.85 3.25 5.30
N ILE A 210 -13.88 3.65 6.12
CA ILE A 210 -14.02 3.75 7.58
C ILE A 210 -13.64 5.16 8.02
N LYS A 211 -14.40 5.74 8.92
CA LYS A 211 -14.05 6.95 9.66
C LYS A 211 -14.04 6.67 11.16
N ILE A 212 -13.01 7.10 11.85
CA ILE A 212 -12.93 7.02 13.31
C ILE A 212 -13.54 8.29 13.91
N THR A 213 -14.62 8.10 14.67
CA THR A 213 -15.28 9.18 15.39
C THR A 213 -14.60 9.45 16.73
N GLY A 214 -14.79 10.66 17.29
CA GLY A 214 -14.24 11.04 18.59
C GLY A 214 -12.79 11.54 18.57
N LEU A 215 -12.12 11.53 17.43
CA LEU A 215 -10.83 12.19 17.27
C LEU A 215 -11.03 13.68 16.95
N PRO A 216 -10.09 14.56 17.39
CA PRO A 216 -10.11 15.96 16.97
C PRO A 216 -10.00 16.05 15.43
N ALA A 217 -10.60 17.14 14.91
CA ALA A 217 -10.57 17.42 13.48
C ALA A 217 -9.14 17.75 13.01
#